data_188165b1d95ecb8393a2285e2cbbd661
#
_entry.id   188165b1d95ecb8393a2285e2cbbd661
#
_cell.length_a   1.000
_cell.length_b   1.000
_cell.length_c   1.000
_cell.angle_alpha   90.00
_cell.angle_beta   90.00
_cell.angle_gamma   90.00
#
_symmetry.space_group_name_H-M   'P 1'
#
loop_
_entity.id
_entity.type
_entity.pdbx_description
1 polymer ?
#
loop_
_entity_poly.entity_id
_entity_poly.type
_entity_poly.pdbx_seq_one_letter_code
_entity_poly.pdbx_strand_id
1 'polypeptide(L)'
;MNTLPLDEDSCYEACAGREHAWDGHFVLAVTSTGIYCRPSCPARLPRRENCRFFVSAAAAVAAGFRACRRCRPDRLPGEMGWSRREDLVGRVVQAIRDGVVDDLGVAGLSERLGVGVRQLNRIFREEVGATIHQVNRTRRAHTARMLMDHTDWRLGEIALAAGFGSIRQFNDVMRAEFGTSPRGLRRYPEPETARGGSGRIRLTVRLPASGMQAATAMRAALAAHAVPGVEKFESGTLTRLVNTPAGAALARTDVMGRVELDLPALGALAPTLGAVRRWLALDADTATADALLSRDPQLAQLVAERPGLRVPGVVDGAEFAFFTVLGQQISLAAARTVQERFITSHGRPAPGLGEQWRLPPEPAAVAEVGENGLRESLRLTRSKAATLHALAIELAGELRVDPWTDRGETRSRLLGIRGIGAWTTEFIAMRGLGDPDACPSGDLVLQRALGLATSRQVLARAEAWRPWRSRAVMHLWTKESYL
;
A
#
# COMPACT_ATOMS: atom_id res chain seq x y z
N MET A 1 1.28 26.73 2.78
CA MET A 1 2.75 27.00 2.74
C MET A 1 3.46 25.67 2.68
N ASN A 2 4.36 25.47 1.70
CA ASN A 2 5.22 24.28 1.64
C ASN A 2 6.21 24.35 2.80
N THR A 3 5.84 23.81 3.95
CA THR A 3 6.69 23.79 5.13
C THR A 3 7.56 22.54 5.05
N LEU A 4 8.88 22.73 4.95
CA LEU A 4 9.84 21.66 5.16
C LEU A 4 9.67 21.09 6.58
N PRO A 5 9.96 19.81 6.79
CA PRO A 5 9.88 19.20 8.13
C PRO A 5 10.89 19.77 9.12
N LEU A 6 11.93 20.44 8.60
CA LEU A 6 12.98 21.16 9.32
C LEU A 6 13.21 22.50 8.62
N ASP A 7 13.86 23.44 9.33
CA ASP A 7 14.43 24.61 8.66
C ASP A 7 15.53 24.18 7.67
N GLU A 8 15.89 25.07 6.74
CA GLU A 8 16.82 24.71 5.66
C GLU A 8 18.22 24.37 6.14
N ASP A 9 18.67 24.91 7.27
CA ASP A 9 20.00 24.64 7.81
C ASP A 9 20.02 23.27 8.48
N SER A 10 18.99 22.91 9.22
CA SER A 10 18.79 21.55 9.76
C SER A 10 18.63 20.52 8.63
N CYS A 11 17.95 20.84 7.52
CA CYS A 11 17.89 19.99 6.34
C CYS A 11 19.28 19.76 5.73
N TYR A 12 20.13 20.80 5.71
CA TYR A 12 21.50 20.69 5.23
C TYR A 12 22.36 19.81 6.14
N GLU A 13 22.23 19.94 7.46
CA GLU A 13 22.91 19.09 8.46
C GLU A 13 22.51 17.63 8.33
N ALA A 14 21.23 17.34 8.16
CA ALA A 14 20.74 15.99 7.90
C ALA A 14 21.35 15.38 6.63
N CYS A 15 21.52 16.19 5.57
CA CYS A 15 22.23 15.75 4.36
C CYS A 15 23.73 15.56 4.59
N ALA A 16 24.36 16.39 5.41
CA ALA A 16 25.78 16.27 5.78
C ALA A 16 26.02 14.99 6.59
N GLY A 17 25.14 14.68 7.52
CA GLY A 17 25.11 13.44 8.30
C GLY A 17 24.69 12.19 7.51
N ARG A 18 24.18 12.37 6.29
CA ARG A 18 23.61 11.30 5.46
C ARG A 18 22.53 10.50 6.20
N GLU A 19 21.66 11.20 6.88
CA GLU A 19 20.67 10.60 7.77
C GLU A 19 19.53 9.93 6.98
N HIS A 20 19.51 8.61 6.98
CA HIS A 20 18.47 7.82 6.33
C HIS A 20 17.06 8.06 6.88
N ALA A 21 16.96 8.51 8.13
CA ALA A 21 15.68 8.84 8.76
C ALA A 21 14.89 9.93 7.99
N TRP A 22 15.57 10.78 7.27
CA TRP A 22 14.97 11.87 6.50
C TRP A 22 14.70 11.54 5.03
N ASP A 23 15.07 10.34 4.58
CA ASP A 23 14.76 9.88 3.22
C ASP A 23 13.23 9.80 3.02
N GLY A 24 12.73 10.53 2.02
CA GLY A 24 11.31 10.63 1.71
C GLY A 24 10.57 11.77 2.40
N HIS A 25 11.16 12.45 3.40
CA HIS A 25 10.56 13.59 4.07
C HIS A 25 10.89 14.92 3.36
N PHE A 26 12.05 15.01 2.73
CA PHE A 26 12.42 16.10 1.85
C PHE A 26 13.49 15.64 0.84
N VAL A 27 13.79 16.47 -0.15
CA VAL A 27 14.87 16.25 -1.11
C VAL A 27 15.76 17.47 -1.18
N LEU A 28 17.09 17.24 -1.31
CA LEU A 28 18.10 18.24 -1.58
C LEU A 28 18.24 18.45 -3.09
N ALA A 29 18.02 19.64 -3.58
CA ALA A 29 18.26 20.02 -4.96
C ALA A 29 19.51 20.90 -5.08
N VAL A 30 20.39 20.56 -6.00
CA VAL A 30 21.70 21.22 -6.21
C VAL A 30 21.60 22.13 -7.43
N THR A 31 21.62 23.44 -7.20
CA THR A 31 21.44 24.46 -8.24
C THR A 31 22.51 24.41 -9.32
N SER A 32 23.76 24.11 -8.94
CA SER A 32 24.91 24.05 -9.86
C SER A 32 24.87 22.87 -10.84
N THR A 33 24.12 21.79 -10.50
CA THR A 33 24.04 20.59 -11.33
C THR A 33 22.63 20.30 -11.87
N GLY A 34 21.63 21.01 -11.37
CA GLY A 34 20.24 20.75 -11.67
C GLY A 34 19.73 19.37 -11.19
N ILE A 35 20.39 18.79 -10.17
CA ILE A 35 20.08 17.43 -9.68
C ILE A 35 19.46 17.52 -8.29
N TYR A 36 18.41 16.73 -8.04
CA TYR A 36 17.92 16.52 -6.68
C TYR A 36 18.27 15.12 -6.16
N CYS A 37 18.53 15.04 -4.86
CA CYS A 37 18.98 13.85 -4.14
C CYS A 37 18.12 13.64 -2.88
N ARG A 38 18.10 12.42 -2.36
CA ARG A 38 17.62 12.18 -0.98
C ARG A 38 18.70 12.56 0.04
N PRO A 39 18.33 12.82 1.32
CA PRO A 39 19.28 13.18 2.38
C PRO A 39 20.45 12.22 2.54
N SER A 40 20.21 10.91 2.50
CA SER A 40 21.24 9.88 2.65
C SER A 40 22.13 9.65 1.41
N CYS A 41 22.07 10.51 0.40
CA CYS A 41 22.83 10.32 -0.83
C CYS A 41 24.35 10.21 -0.58
N PRO A 42 25.04 9.15 -1.08
CA PRO A 42 26.48 8.99 -0.90
C PRO A 42 27.33 9.88 -1.84
N ALA A 43 26.71 10.79 -2.59
CA ALA A 43 27.43 11.77 -3.39
C ALA A 43 28.15 12.79 -2.50
N ARG A 44 29.11 13.53 -3.11
CA ARG A 44 29.74 14.64 -2.39
C ARG A 44 28.71 15.69 -2.02
N LEU A 45 28.68 16.11 -0.75
CA LEU A 45 27.79 17.16 -0.27
C LEU A 45 28.10 18.47 -1.01
N PRO A 46 27.13 19.15 -1.62
CA PRO A 46 27.33 20.46 -2.25
C PRO A 46 27.55 21.53 -1.20
N ARG A 47 28.10 22.69 -1.62
CA ARG A 47 28.15 23.87 -0.75
C ARG A 47 26.70 24.32 -0.43
N ARG A 48 26.48 24.82 0.79
CA ARG A 48 25.15 25.25 1.28
C ARG A 48 24.47 26.26 0.34
N GLU A 49 25.23 27.20 -0.21
CA GLU A 49 24.76 28.22 -1.15
C GLU A 49 24.17 27.66 -2.45
N ASN A 50 24.53 26.43 -2.83
CA ASN A 50 24.04 25.72 -4.00
C ASN A 50 22.90 24.72 -3.66
N CYS A 51 22.40 24.73 -2.44
CA CYS A 51 21.39 23.81 -1.97
C CYS A 51 20.02 24.49 -1.88
N ARG A 52 19.00 23.82 -2.40
CA ARG A 52 17.59 24.13 -2.18
C ARG A 52 16.90 22.88 -1.68
N PHE A 53 15.91 23.05 -0.82
CA PHE A 53 15.18 21.91 -0.26
C PHE A 53 13.74 21.94 -0.72
N PHE A 54 13.19 20.75 -1.02
CA PHE A 54 11.81 20.57 -1.46
C PHE A 54 11.17 19.46 -0.67
N VAL A 55 9.90 19.62 -0.35
CA VAL A 55 9.11 18.62 0.39
C VAL A 55 8.84 17.33 -0.41
N SER A 56 9.10 17.35 -1.72
CA SER A 56 8.90 16.18 -2.56
C SER A 56 9.79 16.19 -3.81
N ALA A 57 10.06 15.01 -4.35
CA ALA A 57 10.70 14.83 -5.65
C ALA A 57 9.92 15.56 -6.76
N ALA A 58 8.58 15.52 -6.75
CA ALA A 58 7.75 16.17 -7.73
C ALA A 58 7.85 17.70 -7.67
N ALA A 59 7.99 18.29 -6.47
CA ALA A 59 8.24 19.74 -6.32
C ALA A 59 9.60 20.14 -6.88
N ALA A 60 10.65 19.34 -6.66
CA ALA A 60 11.97 19.56 -7.24
C ALA A 60 11.94 19.48 -8.78
N VAL A 61 11.23 18.50 -9.34
CA VAL A 61 11.04 18.38 -10.81
C VAL A 61 10.26 19.58 -11.36
N ALA A 62 9.20 20.02 -10.69
CA ALA A 62 8.44 21.21 -11.09
C ALA A 62 9.30 22.49 -11.07
N ALA A 63 10.32 22.53 -10.21
CA ALA A 63 11.30 23.62 -10.14
C ALA A 63 12.47 23.46 -11.14
N GLY A 64 12.44 22.46 -12.04
CA GLY A 64 13.43 22.24 -13.10
C GLY A 64 14.60 21.35 -12.73
N PHE A 65 14.57 20.68 -11.58
CA PHE A 65 15.61 19.74 -11.19
C PHE A 65 15.31 18.33 -11.68
N ARG A 66 16.32 17.49 -11.87
CA ARG A 66 16.22 16.10 -12.29
C ARG A 66 16.73 15.14 -11.21
N ALA A 67 16.23 13.92 -11.21
CA ALA A 67 16.59 12.92 -10.22
C ALA A 67 18.06 12.50 -10.27
N CYS A 68 18.66 12.27 -9.11
CA CYS A 68 20.02 11.75 -8.99
C CYS A 68 20.05 10.28 -9.43
N ARG A 69 20.93 9.93 -10.38
CA ARG A 69 21.11 8.57 -10.88
C ARG A 69 21.68 7.60 -9.83
N ARG A 70 22.41 8.14 -8.84
CA ARG A 70 23.09 7.33 -7.82
C ARG A 70 22.17 6.96 -6.67
N CYS A 71 21.50 7.93 -6.05
CA CYS A 71 20.67 7.69 -4.86
C CYS A 71 19.21 7.38 -5.20
N ARG A 72 18.74 7.66 -6.42
CA ARG A 72 17.38 7.33 -6.89
C ARG A 72 16.30 7.79 -5.90
N PRO A 73 16.05 9.09 -5.80
CA PRO A 73 15.12 9.66 -4.82
C PRO A 73 13.68 9.40 -5.22
N ASP A 74 13.24 8.15 -5.05
CA ASP A 74 11.99 7.59 -5.61
C ASP A 74 10.80 7.74 -4.67
N ARG A 75 10.94 8.36 -3.48
CA ARG A 75 9.88 8.41 -2.48
C ARG A 75 8.98 9.62 -2.67
N LEU A 76 7.69 9.37 -2.58
CA LEU A 76 6.66 10.39 -2.41
C LEU A 76 6.61 10.83 -0.93
N PRO A 77 5.99 11.99 -0.61
CA PRO A 77 5.84 12.43 0.77
C PRO A 77 5.27 11.34 1.66
N GLY A 78 5.84 11.16 2.83
CA GLY A 78 5.44 10.13 3.79
C GLY A 78 4.15 10.50 4.53
N GLU A 79 3.52 9.50 5.12
CA GLU A 79 2.36 9.69 6.00
C GLU A 79 2.84 10.15 7.39
N MET A 80 2.33 11.26 7.87
CA MET A 80 2.58 11.80 9.21
C MET A 80 1.27 12.28 9.85
N GLY A 81 1.14 12.26 11.18
CA GLY A 81 -0.03 12.58 12.01
C GLY A 81 -0.77 13.88 11.61
N TRP A 82 -1.99 13.77 11.02
CA TRP A 82 -2.42 14.68 9.99
C TRP A 82 -3.66 15.50 10.35
N SER A 83 -3.66 16.77 10.00
CA SER A 83 -4.86 17.59 9.84
C SER A 83 -5.76 17.03 8.72
N ARG A 84 -7.04 17.43 8.64
CA ARG A 84 -7.95 16.97 7.55
C ARG A 84 -7.39 17.22 6.13
N ARG A 85 -6.60 18.29 5.95
CA ARG A 85 -5.95 18.61 4.67
C ARG A 85 -4.83 17.64 4.36
N GLU A 86 -4.00 17.35 5.34
CA GLU A 86 -2.90 16.39 5.26
C GLU A 86 -3.44 14.98 5.01
N ASP A 87 -4.51 14.56 5.69
CA ASP A 87 -5.18 13.27 5.42
C ASP A 87 -5.68 13.19 3.98
N LEU A 88 -6.32 14.25 3.46
CA LEU A 88 -6.76 14.29 2.07
C LEU A 88 -5.57 14.14 1.10
N VAL A 89 -4.46 14.83 1.36
CA VAL A 89 -3.25 14.74 0.55
C VAL A 89 -2.65 13.34 0.62
N GLY A 90 -2.57 12.74 1.80
CA GLY A 90 -2.12 11.35 2.00
C GLY A 90 -2.98 10.36 1.19
N ARG A 91 -4.30 10.53 1.22
CA ARG A 91 -5.25 9.73 0.42
C ARG A 91 -5.02 9.89 -1.09
N VAL A 92 -4.79 11.11 -1.57
CA VAL A 92 -4.45 11.36 -2.98
C VAL A 92 -3.12 10.72 -3.37
N VAL A 93 -2.09 10.84 -2.54
CA VAL A 93 -0.78 10.20 -2.77
C VAL A 93 -0.95 8.68 -2.83
N GLN A 94 -1.73 8.09 -1.94
CA GLN A 94 -2.00 6.67 -1.98
C GLN A 94 -2.77 6.26 -3.24
N ALA A 95 -3.79 7.01 -3.64
CA ALA A 95 -4.52 6.77 -4.89
C ALA A 95 -3.60 6.85 -6.13
N ILE A 96 -2.63 7.78 -6.15
CA ILE A 96 -1.60 7.85 -7.19
C ILE A 96 -0.76 6.58 -7.19
N ARG A 97 -0.28 6.13 -6.03
CA ARG A 97 0.53 4.91 -5.88
C ARG A 97 -0.19 3.68 -6.38
N ASP A 98 -1.48 3.59 -6.10
CA ASP A 98 -2.35 2.48 -6.49
C ASP A 98 -2.75 2.49 -7.97
N GLY A 99 -2.36 3.53 -8.71
CA GLY A 99 -2.72 3.68 -10.12
C GLY A 99 -4.13 4.22 -10.39
N VAL A 100 -4.88 4.60 -9.35
CA VAL A 100 -6.26 5.10 -9.47
C VAL A 100 -6.34 6.32 -10.40
N VAL A 101 -5.31 7.18 -10.38
CA VAL A 101 -5.23 8.34 -11.29
C VAL A 101 -4.99 7.93 -12.74
N ASP A 102 -4.37 6.77 -12.98
CA ASP A 102 -4.18 6.24 -14.33
C ASP A 102 -5.49 5.71 -14.92
N ASP A 103 -6.32 5.10 -14.09
CA ASP A 103 -7.59 4.46 -14.48
C ASP A 103 -8.74 5.46 -14.56
N LEU A 104 -8.91 6.33 -13.56
CA LEU A 104 -10.06 7.23 -13.40
C LEU A 104 -9.75 8.70 -13.74
N GLY A 105 -8.49 9.04 -13.88
CA GLY A 105 -8.04 10.44 -13.95
C GLY A 105 -8.25 11.20 -12.65
N VAL A 106 -7.90 12.50 -12.66
CA VAL A 106 -8.09 13.38 -11.48
C VAL A 106 -9.57 13.66 -11.23
N ALA A 107 -10.40 13.67 -12.27
CA ALA A 107 -11.84 13.91 -12.13
C ALA A 107 -12.53 12.77 -11.36
N GLY A 108 -12.31 11.53 -11.77
CA GLY A 108 -12.87 10.37 -11.09
C GLY A 108 -12.33 10.19 -9.67
N LEU A 109 -11.05 10.50 -9.43
CA LEU A 109 -10.51 10.56 -8.07
C LEU A 109 -11.20 11.63 -7.21
N SER A 110 -11.40 12.81 -7.76
CA SER A 110 -12.06 13.95 -7.12
C SER A 110 -13.50 13.62 -6.71
N GLU A 111 -14.25 12.97 -7.60
CA GLU A 111 -15.60 12.48 -7.34
C GLU A 111 -15.63 11.49 -6.17
N ARG A 112 -14.73 10.50 -6.17
CA ARG A 112 -14.62 9.50 -5.09
C ARG A 112 -14.20 10.08 -3.75
N LEU A 113 -13.44 11.18 -3.76
CA LEU A 113 -13.01 11.88 -2.55
C LEU A 113 -14.06 12.88 -2.03
N GLY A 114 -15.15 13.12 -2.78
CA GLY A 114 -16.16 14.12 -2.44
C GLY A 114 -15.63 15.56 -2.44
N VAL A 115 -14.57 15.84 -3.22
CA VAL A 115 -13.89 17.15 -3.25
C VAL A 115 -13.81 17.64 -4.68
N GLY A 116 -14.25 18.86 -4.95
CA GLY A 116 -14.19 19.42 -6.31
C GLY A 116 -12.77 19.45 -6.89
N VAL A 117 -12.62 19.14 -8.19
CA VAL A 117 -11.32 19.02 -8.89
C VAL A 117 -10.40 20.23 -8.67
N ARG A 118 -10.96 21.45 -8.74
CA ARG A 118 -10.18 22.70 -8.53
C ARG A 118 -9.66 22.80 -7.11
N GLN A 119 -10.49 22.47 -6.12
CA GLN A 119 -10.14 22.50 -4.71
C GLN A 119 -9.10 21.43 -4.40
N LEU A 120 -9.27 20.20 -4.90
CA LEU A 120 -8.32 19.10 -4.74
C LEU A 120 -6.93 19.47 -5.27
N ASN A 121 -6.85 19.98 -6.51
CA ASN A 121 -5.58 20.41 -7.10
C ASN A 121 -4.94 21.58 -6.34
N ARG A 122 -5.74 22.52 -5.81
CA ARG A 122 -5.22 23.63 -5.03
C ARG A 122 -4.61 23.13 -3.72
N ILE A 123 -5.36 22.34 -2.93
CA ILE A 123 -4.89 21.79 -1.67
C ILE A 123 -3.63 20.95 -1.89
N PHE A 124 -3.67 20.04 -2.87
CA PHE A 124 -2.54 19.17 -3.17
C PHE A 124 -1.29 19.95 -3.58
N ARG A 125 -1.44 21.01 -4.38
CA ARG A 125 -0.30 21.86 -4.78
C ARG A 125 0.24 22.68 -3.61
N GLU A 126 -0.62 23.16 -2.73
CA GLU A 126 -0.20 23.91 -1.53
C GLU A 126 0.64 23.05 -0.59
N GLU A 127 0.26 21.77 -0.40
CA GLU A 127 0.94 20.86 0.53
C GLU A 127 2.13 20.13 -0.09
N VAL A 128 2.02 19.67 -1.35
CA VAL A 128 3.03 18.84 -2.00
C VAL A 128 4.01 19.66 -2.87
N GLY A 129 3.65 20.89 -3.22
CA GLY A 129 4.44 21.75 -4.12
C GLY A 129 4.38 21.36 -5.59
N ALA A 130 3.54 20.38 -5.96
CA ALA A 130 3.37 19.90 -7.33
C ALA A 130 1.91 19.50 -7.59
N THR A 131 1.52 19.40 -8.87
CA THR A 131 0.19 18.93 -9.22
C THR A 131 0.07 17.40 -9.12
N ILE A 132 -1.15 16.88 -8.97
CA ILE A 132 -1.45 15.45 -8.99
C ILE A 132 -0.88 14.80 -10.27
N HIS A 133 -1.04 15.45 -11.43
CA HIS A 133 -0.47 14.97 -12.69
C HIS A 133 1.05 14.91 -12.70
N GLN A 134 1.73 15.89 -12.09
CA GLN A 134 3.19 15.88 -11.99
C GLN A 134 3.68 14.73 -11.11
N VAL A 135 3.06 14.52 -9.94
CA VAL A 135 3.42 13.40 -9.05
C VAL A 135 3.14 12.05 -9.73
N ASN A 136 2.01 11.90 -10.41
CA ASN A 136 1.71 10.67 -11.15
C ASN A 136 2.70 10.43 -12.30
N ARG A 137 3.09 11.48 -13.01
CA ARG A 137 4.11 11.41 -14.06
C ARG A 137 5.46 10.95 -13.52
N THR A 138 5.90 11.50 -12.38
CA THR A 138 7.13 11.09 -11.69
C THR A 138 7.03 9.62 -11.27
N ARG A 139 5.89 9.18 -10.71
CA ARG A 139 5.67 7.76 -10.38
C ARG A 139 5.84 6.84 -11.61
N ARG A 140 5.24 7.20 -12.76
CA ARG A 140 5.40 6.44 -14.01
C ARG A 140 6.85 6.36 -14.46
N ALA A 141 7.61 7.47 -14.36
CA ALA A 141 9.02 7.50 -14.70
C ALA A 141 9.85 6.56 -13.81
N HIS A 142 9.57 6.54 -12.50
CA HIS A 142 10.24 5.64 -11.56
C HIS A 142 9.85 4.18 -11.77
N THR A 143 8.59 3.89 -12.08
CA THR A 143 8.16 2.53 -12.48
C THR A 143 8.90 2.08 -13.73
N ALA A 144 8.99 2.93 -14.76
CA ALA A 144 9.74 2.62 -15.97
C ALA A 144 11.23 2.38 -15.68
N ARG A 145 11.83 3.18 -14.81
CA ARG A 145 13.22 3.01 -14.39
C ARG A 145 13.44 1.68 -13.69
N MET A 146 12.56 1.30 -12.77
CA MET A 146 12.60 0.00 -12.12
C MET A 146 12.54 -1.14 -13.13
N LEU A 147 11.64 -1.06 -14.12
CA LEU A 147 11.54 -2.07 -15.17
C LEU A 147 12.81 -2.16 -16.02
N MET A 148 13.42 -1.05 -16.38
CA MET A 148 14.69 -1.03 -17.12
C MET A 148 15.85 -1.66 -16.33
N ASP A 149 15.83 -1.59 -15.00
CA ASP A 149 16.86 -2.17 -14.15
C ASP A 149 16.67 -3.67 -13.91
N HIS A 150 15.42 -4.16 -14.02
CA HIS A 150 15.06 -5.51 -13.60
C HIS A 150 14.51 -6.40 -14.72
N THR A 151 14.35 -5.86 -15.93
CA THR A 151 13.84 -6.61 -17.08
C THR A 151 14.66 -6.35 -18.34
N ASP A 152 14.59 -7.28 -19.26
CA ASP A 152 15.13 -7.17 -20.62
C ASP A 152 14.08 -6.63 -21.63
N TRP A 153 12.91 -6.20 -21.18
CA TRP A 153 11.81 -5.77 -22.03
C TRP A 153 12.18 -4.63 -22.97
N ARG A 154 11.54 -4.56 -24.14
CA ARG A 154 11.71 -3.45 -25.06
C ARG A 154 11.24 -2.15 -24.43
N LEU A 155 11.89 -1.03 -24.75
CA LEU A 155 11.53 0.28 -24.19
C LEU A 155 10.06 0.67 -24.46
N GLY A 156 9.49 0.24 -25.58
CA GLY A 156 8.07 0.43 -25.89
C GLY A 156 7.15 -0.35 -24.93
N GLU A 157 7.51 -1.57 -24.59
CA GLU A 157 6.77 -2.38 -23.60
C GLU A 157 6.87 -1.78 -22.20
N ILE A 158 8.07 -1.31 -21.83
CA ILE A 158 8.30 -0.61 -20.56
C ILE A 158 7.46 0.67 -20.47
N ALA A 159 7.38 1.44 -21.55
CA ALA A 159 6.56 2.65 -21.60
C ALA A 159 5.08 2.35 -21.32
N LEU A 160 4.52 1.33 -21.99
CA LEU A 160 3.14 0.90 -21.78
C LEU A 160 2.92 0.35 -20.37
N ALA A 161 3.81 -0.52 -19.89
CA ALA A 161 3.73 -1.12 -18.55
C ALA A 161 3.82 -0.07 -17.43
N ALA A 162 4.56 1.00 -17.65
CA ALA A 162 4.67 2.11 -16.70
C ALA A 162 3.49 3.10 -16.77
N GLY A 163 2.54 2.90 -17.70
CA GLY A 163 1.33 3.70 -17.84
C GLY A 163 1.48 4.95 -18.72
N PHE A 164 2.48 4.99 -19.63
CA PHE A 164 2.59 6.08 -20.60
C PHE A 164 1.68 5.84 -21.80
N GLY A 165 0.96 6.88 -22.22
CA GLY A 165 0.06 6.83 -23.37
C GLY A 165 0.80 6.84 -24.74
N SER A 166 2.09 7.21 -24.77
CA SER A 166 2.91 7.19 -25.99
C SER A 166 4.41 7.09 -25.68
N ILE A 167 5.16 6.55 -26.64
CA ILE A 167 6.63 6.47 -26.55
C ILE A 167 7.26 7.87 -26.55
N ARG A 168 6.65 8.84 -27.23
CA ARG A 168 7.11 10.23 -27.21
C ARG A 168 7.02 10.81 -25.79
N GLN A 169 5.84 10.72 -25.17
CA GLN A 169 5.64 11.17 -23.79
C GLN A 169 6.62 10.48 -22.82
N PHE A 170 6.81 9.16 -22.97
CA PHE A 170 7.77 8.40 -22.18
C PHE A 170 9.19 8.97 -22.33
N ASN A 171 9.67 9.17 -23.55
CA ASN A 171 11.02 9.71 -23.78
C ASN A 171 11.19 11.10 -23.20
N ASP A 172 10.20 11.98 -23.35
CA ASP A 172 10.25 13.37 -22.85
C ASP A 172 10.27 13.39 -21.33
N VAL A 173 9.41 12.59 -20.67
CA VAL A 173 9.36 12.49 -19.21
C VAL A 173 10.64 11.88 -18.64
N MET A 174 11.17 10.81 -19.25
CA MET A 174 12.41 10.18 -18.80
C MET A 174 13.61 11.11 -18.93
N ARG A 175 13.67 11.91 -19.99
CA ARG A 175 14.72 12.94 -20.14
C ARG A 175 14.60 14.04 -19.09
N ALA A 176 13.38 14.50 -18.83
CA ALA A 176 13.14 15.52 -17.82
C ALA A 176 13.52 15.03 -16.41
N GLU A 177 13.12 13.80 -16.07
CA GLU A 177 13.32 13.23 -14.74
C GLU A 177 14.78 12.80 -14.49
N PHE A 178 15.43 12.16 -15.47
CA PHE A 178 16.74 11.52 -15.32
C PHE A 178 17.87 12.20 -16.12
N GLY A 179 17.57 13.23 -16.89
CA GLY A 179 18.56 14.00 -17.67
C GLY A 179 19.17 13.22 -18.83
N THR A 180 18.58 12.10 -19.25
CA THR A 180 19.05 11.30 -20.40
C THR A 180 17.91 10.48 -20.99
N SER A 181 18.12 9.96 -22.22
CA SER A 181 17.13 9.11 -22.87
C SER A 181 16.96 7.77 -22.13
N PRO A 182 15.80 7.08 -22.26
CA PRO A 182 15.62 5.74 -21.72
C PRO A 182 16.73 4.77 -22.18
N ARG A 183 17.17 4.88 -23.43
CA ARG A 183 18.27 4.06 -23.97
C ARG A 183 19.60 4.28 -23.24
N GLY A 184 19.90 5.53 -22.86
CA GLY A 184 21.10 5.88 -22.10
C GLY A 184 21.03 5.49 -20.61
N LEU A 185 19.83 5.20 -20.09
CA LEU A 185 19.62 4.70 -18.72
C LEU A 185 19.72 3.19 -18.61
N ARG A 186 19.53 2.46 -19.71
CA ARG A 186 19.43 1.01 -19.70
C ARG A 186 20.78 0.37 -19.37
N ARG A 187 20.78 -0.61 -18.47
CA ARG A 187 21.99 -1.38 -18.10
C ARG A 187 22.15 -2.63 -18.93
N TYR A 188 21.03 -3.18 -19.44
CA TYR A 188 21.01 -4.42 -20.21
C TYR A 188 20.64 -4.12 -21.67
N PRO A 189 21.23 -4.82 -22.64
CA PRO A 189 20.86 -4.68 -24.05
C PRO A 189 19.38 -5.08 -24.27
N GLU A 190 18.78 -4.58 -25.34
CA GLU A 190 17.45 -5.03 -25.75
C GLU A 190 17.51 -6.50 -26.18
N PRO A 191 16.50 -7.32 -25.83
CA PRO A 191 16.47 -8.71 -26.26
C PRO A 191 16.31 -8.81 -27.78
N GLU A 192 17.05 -9.71 -28.38
CA GLU A 192 16.96 -9.98 -29.82
C GLU A 192 15.73 -10.79 -30.22
N THR A 193 15.08 -11.48 -29.26
CA THR A 193 13.97 -12.40 -29.54
C THR A 193 12.68 -12.04 -28.85
N ALA A 194 11.57 -12.22 -29.56
CA ALA A 194 10.22 -12.12 -29.00
C ALA A 194 9.95 -13.27 -28.01
N ARG A 195 9.14 -12.96 -26.99
CA ARG A 195 8.71 -13.90 -25.96
C ARG A 195 8.08 -15.15 -26.57
N GLY A 196 8.53 -16.31 -26.14
CA GLY A 196 7.90 -17.58 -26.43
C GLY A 196 6.78 -17.90 -25.43
N GLY A 197 5.62 -18.19 -25.91
CA GLY A 197 4.90 -19.43 -25.57
C GLY A 197 3.74 -19.44 -24.64
N SER A 198 3.43 -18.59 -23.68
CA SER A 198 2.23 -18.80 -22.84
C SER A 198 1.23 -17.66 -22.78
N GLY A 199 1.40 -16.62 -23.53
CA GLY A 199 0.53 -15.43 -23.52
C GLY A 199 0.60 -14.60 -22.21
N ARG A 200 1.15 -15.14 -21.11
CA ARG A 200 1.30 -14.45 -19.83
C ARG A 200 2.72 -13.91 -19.64
N ILE A 201 2.84 -12.84 -18.85
CA ILE A 201 4.09 -12.12 -18.63
C ILE A 201 4.61 -12.43 -17.25
N ARG A 202 5.80 -13.01 -17.16
CA ARG A 202 6.49 -13.29 -15.90
C ARG A 202 7.65 -12.35 -15.70
N LEU A 203 7.73 -11.74 -14.52
CA LEU A 203 8.86 -10.90 -14.14
C LEU A 203 9.14 -10.99 -12.65
N THR A 204 10.39 -10.75 -12.29
CA THR A 204 10.82 -10.64 -10.90
C THR A 204 11.22 -9.20 -10.62
N VAL A 205 10.66 -8.62 -9.57
CA VAL A 205 11.02 -7.28 -9.09
C VAL A 205 11.57 -7.37 -7.67
N ARG A 206 12.45 -6.43 -7.33
CA ARG A 206 12.91 -6.24 -5.95
C ARG A 206 12.22 -5.03 -5.36
N LEU A 207 11.53 -5.23 -4.24
CA LEU A 207 10.85 -4.19 -3.48
C LEU A 207 11.58 -3.97 -2.14
N PRO A 208 11.39 -2.83 -1.48
CA PRO A 208 11.98 -2.59 -0.17
C PRO A 208 11.59 -3.67 0.83
N ALA A 209 12.58 -4.27 1.49
CA ALA A 209 12.38 -5.30 2.52
C ALA A 209 12.45 -4.71 3.93
N SER A 210 11.78 -5.36 4.88
CA SER A 210 12.03 -5.17 6.33
C SER A 210 13.28 -5.95 6.75
N GLY A 211 13.77 -5.70 7.96
CA GLY A 211 14.75 -6.59 8.61
C GLY A 211 14.20 -8.03 8.70
N MET A 212 15.10 -9.00 8.85
CA MET A 212 14.76 -10.44 8.80
C MET A 212 13.68 -10.84 9.82
N GLN A 213 13.77 -10.36 11.05
CA GLN A 213 12.82 -10.69 12.13
C GLN A 213 11.42 -10.14 11.83
N ALA A 214 11.34 -8.88 11.39
CA ALA A 214 10.08 -8.25 11.00
C ALA A 214 9.45 -8.93 9.77
N ALA A 215 10.26 -9.31 8.78
CA ALA A 215 9.80 -10.04 7.60
C ALA A 215 9.31 -11.46 7.95
N THR A 216 10.01 -12.16 8.86
CA THR A 216 9.58 -13.48 9.34
C THR A 216 8.25 -13.40 10.09
N ALA A 217 8.08 -12.42 10.98
CA ALA A 217 6.83 -12.21 11.70
C ALA A 217 5.68 -11.86 10.74
N MET A 218 5.92 -10.98 9.77
CA MET A 218 4.92 -10.65 8.75
C MET A 218 4.53 -11.87 7.91
N ARG A 219 5.50 -12.67 7.49
CA ARG A 219 5.26 -13.90 6.73
C ARG A 219 4.40 -14.88 7.52
N ALA A 220 4.71 -15.09 8.80
CA ALA A 220 3.92 -15.95 9.69
C ALA A 220 2.48 -15.46 9.83
N ALA A 221 2.29 -14.15 10.04
CA ALA A 221 0.96 -13.55 10.13
C ALA A 221 0.15 -13.73 8.83
N LEU A 222 0.75 -13.48 7.68
CA LEU A 222 0.09 -13.64 6.38
C LEU A 222 -0.21 -15.12 6.08
N ALA A 223 0.72 -16.03 6.37
CA ALA A 223 0.53 -17.46 6.17
C ALA A 223 -0.60 -18.03 7.04
N ALA A 224 -0.70 -17.60 8.32
CA ALA A 224 -1.75 -18.02 9.22
C ALA A 224 -3.16 -17.65 8.72
N HIS A 225 -3.28 -16.54 8.00
CA HIS A 225 -4.54 -16.02 7.48
C HIS A 225 -4.78 -16.34 6.00
N ALA A 226 -3.88 -17.04 5.34
CA ALA A 226 -4.00 -17.33 3.91
C ALA A 226 -5.26 -18.15 3.60
N VAL A 227 -6.11 -17.65 2.70
CA VAL A 227 -7.38 -18.27 2.29
C VAL A 227 -7.18 -19.00 0.96
N PRO A 228 -7.41 -20.34 0.92
CA PRO A 228 -7.33 -21.09 -0.32
C PRO A 228 -8.25 -20.52 -1.42
N GLY A 229 -7.79 -20.59 -2.65
CA GLY A 229 -8.48 -20.01 -3.80
C GLY A 229 -8.04 -18.61 -4.16
N VAL A 230 -7.63 -17.79 -3.18
CA VAL A 230 -7.09 -16.44 -3.39
C VAL A 230 -5.67 -16.30 -2.88
N GLU A 231 -5.27 -17.14 -1.93
CA GLU A 231 -3.92 -17.16 -1.35
C GLU A 231 -3.40 -18.58 -1.20
N LYS A 232 -2.08 -18.75 -1.31
CA LYS A 232 -1.38 -20.00 -1.04
C LYS A 232 -0.08 -19.72 -0.31
N PHE A 233 0.18 -20.48 0.75
CA PHE A 233 1.48 -20.50 1.41
C PHE A 233 2.10 -21.88 1.24
N GLU A 234 3.25 -21.95 0.62
CA GLU A 234 3.96 -23.19 0.33
C GLU A 234 5.47 -22.95 0.29
N SER A 235 6.24 -23.83 0.95
CA SER A 235 7.72 -23.77 0.94
C SER A 235 8.28 -22.39 1.28
N GLY A 236 7.68 -21.68 2.26
CA GLY A 236 8.13 -20.36 2.69
C GLY A 236 7.71 -19.19 1.77
N THR A 237 7.00 -19.48 0.70
CA THR A 237 6.54 -18.50 -0.29
C THR A 237 5.03 -18.27 -0.17
N LEU A 238 4.64 -17.01 -0.12
CA LEU A 238 3.25 -16.58 -0.22
C LEU A 238 2.92 -16.29 -1.69
N THR A 239 1.82 -16.83 -2.16
CA THR A 239 1.24 -16.49 -3.48
C THR A 239 -0.12 -15.85 -3.28
N ARG A 240 -0.35 -14.73 -3.91
CA ARG A 240 -1.58 -13.96 -3.81
C ARG A 240 -2.16 -13.66 -5.18
N LEU A 241 -3.44 -13.93 -5.34
CA LEU A 241 -4.22 -13.53 -6.51
C LEU A 241 -4.55 -12.03 -6.43
N VAL A 242 -4.36 -11.33 -7.53
CA VAL A 242 -4.68 -9.90 -7.67
C VAL A 242 -5.62 -9.74 -8.85
N ASN A 243 -6.81 -9.23 -8.59
CA ASN A 243 -7.74 -8.84 -9.66
C ASN A 243 -7.33 -7.46 -10.21
N THR A 244 -7.14 -7.36 -11.53
CA THR A 244 -6.80 -6.10 -12.20
C THR A 244 -7.75 -5.84 -13.36
N PRO A 245 -7.90 -4.58 -13.84
CA PRO A 245 -8.70 -4.28 -15.04
C PRO A 245 -8.25 -5.06 -16.28
N ALA A 246 -6.96 -5.44 -16.34
CA ALA A 246 -6.40 -6.23 -17.44
C ALA A 246 -6.50 -7.75 -17.22
N GLY A 247 -7.14 -8.21 -16.14
CA GLY A 247 -7.34 -9.61 -15.79
C GLY A 247 -6.60 -10.04 -14.52
N ALA A 248 -6.72 -11.32 -14.19
CA ALA A 248 -6.15 -11.92 -12.99
C ALA A 248 -4.63 -12.07 -13.05
N ALA A 249 -3.92 -11.56 -12.06
CA ALA A 249 -2.48 -11.67 -11.87
C ALA A 249 -2.14 -12.48 -10.61
N LEU A 250 -0.93 -13.05 -10.55
CA LEU A 250 -0.38 -13.64 -9.33
C LEU A 250 0.88 -12.88 -8.90
N ALA A 251 0.98 -12.65 -7.59
CA ALA A 251 2.18 -12.17 -6.95
C ALA A 251 2.71 -13.23 -5.97
N ARG A 252 3.98 -13.63 -6.12
CA ARG A 252 4.66 -14.58 -5.25
C ARG A 252 5.78 -13.87 -4.51
N THR A 253 5.88 -14.05 -3.20
CA THR A 253 6.90 -13.38 -2.40
C THR A 253 7.33 -14.22 -1.20
N ASP A 254 8.61 -14.11 -0.85
CA ASP A 254 9.17 -14.59 0.42
C ASP A 254 9.09 -13.54 1.54
N VAL A 255 8.51 -12.36 1.24
CA VAL A 255 8.45 -11.17 2.11
C VAL A 255 9.83 -10.52 2.37
N MET A 256 10.91 -11.09 1.83
CA MET A 256 12.29 -10.58 1.95
C MET A 256 12.66 -9.61 0.82
N GLY A 257 11.67 -9.11 0.08
CA GLY A 257 11.85 -8.10 -0.98
C GLY A 257 11.87 -8.64 -2.40
N ARG A 258 11.95 -9.95 -2.60
CA ARG A 258 11.75 -10.57 -3.92
C ARG A 258 10.27 -10.80 -4.17
N VAL A 259 9.78 -10.31 -5.30
CA VAL A 259 8.41 -10.54 -5.76
C VAL A 259 8.44 -11.01 -7.21
N GLU A 260 7.87 -12.18 -7.44
CA GLU A 260 7.63 -12.73 -8.78
C GLU A 260 6.19 -12.43 -9.18
N LEU A 261 6.00 -11.84 -10.34
CA LEU A 261 4.69 -11.49 -10.89
C LEU A 261 4.39 -12.37 -12.11
N ASP A 262 3.17 -12.88 -12.18
CA ASP A 262 2.60 -13.55 -13.34
C ASP A 262 1.38 -12.75 -13.80
N LEU A 263 1.51 -12.02 -14.90
CA LEU A 263 0.57 -11.01 -15.36
C LEU A 263 -0.15 -11.47 -16.64
N PRO A 264 -1.46 -11.19 -16.79
CA PRO A 264 -2.19 -11.49 -18.02
C PRO A 264 -1.76 -10.58 -19.19
N ALA A 265 -1.37 -9.33 -18.89
CA ALA A 265 -0.94 -8.32 -19.87
C ALA A 265 -0.09 -7.25 -19.19
N LEU A 266 0.61 -6.42 -19.96
CA LEU A 266 1.43 -5.31 -19.44
C LEU A 266 0.63 -4.31 -18.61
N GLY A 267 -0.63 -4.04 -18.96
CA GLY A 267 -1.51 -3.15 -18.22
C GLY A 267 -1.83 -3.63 -16.79
N ALA A 268 -1.64 -4.92 -16.48
CA ALA A 268 -1.82 -5.46 -15.13
C ALA A 268 -0.66 -5.10 -14.18
N LEU A 269 0.49 -4.65 -14.68
CA LEU A 269 1.69 -4.47 -13.86
C LEU A 269 1.51 -3.39 -12.78
N ALA A 270 1.11 -2.18 -13.15
CA ALA A 270 0.98 -1.08 -12.20
C ALA A 270 -0.08 -1.38 -11.12
N PRO A 271 -1.30 -1.85 -11.44
CA PRO A 271 -2.28 -2.28 -10.44
C PRO A 271 -1.76 -3.41 -9.53
N THR A 272 -1.06 -4.41 -10.10
CA THR A 272 -0.51 -5.52 -9.31
C THR A 272 0.57 -5.04 -8.36
N LEU A 273 1.50 -4.18 -8.79
CA LEU A 273 2.52 -3.59 -7.93
C LEU A 273 1.91 -2.74 -6.82
N GLY A 274 0.89 -1.93 -7.13
CA GLY A 274 0.14 -1.16 -6.14
C GLY A 274 -0.49 -2.06 -5.08
N ALA A 275 -1.18 -3.12 -5.51
CA ALA A 275 -1.79 -4.10 -4.61
C ALA A 275 -0.74 -4.81 -3.71
N VAL A 276 0.39 -5.23 -4.28
CA VAL A 276 1.49 -5.85 -3.52
C VAL A 276 2.10 -4.87 -2.51
N ARG A 277 2.30 -3.61 -2.89
CA ARG A 277 2.82 -2.58 -1.98
C ARG A 277 1.89 -2.35 -0.79
N ARG A 278 0.57 -2.30 -1.02
CA ARG A 278 -0.45 -2.23 0.04
C ARG A 278 -0.43 -3.47 0.92
N TRP A 279 -0.52 -4.65 0.30
CA TRP A 279 -0.56 -5.93 1.00
C TRP A 279 0.62 -6.10 1.96
N LEU A 280 1.83 -5.74 1.52
CA LEU A 280 3.05 -5.83 2.31
C LEU A 280 3.38 -4.52 3.07
N ALA A 281 2.51 -3.51 3.01
CA ALA A 281 2.68 -2.19 3.64
C ALA A 281 4.07 -1.58 3.37
N LEU A 282 4.54 -1.64 2.11
CA LEU A 282 5.93 -1.26 1.77
C LEU A 282 6.20 0.24 1.89
N ASP A 283 5.15 1.06 1.92
CA ASP A 283 5.22 2.51 2.00
C ASP A 283 5.06 3.04 3.44
N ALA A 284 4.92 2.15 4.43
CA ALA A 284 4.75 2.54 5.83
C ALA A 284 6.03 3.19 6.39
N ASP A 285 5.88 4.32 7.06
CA ASP A 285 6.96 4.95 7.83
C ASP A 285 7.19 4.14 9.12
N THR A 286 8.12 3.23 9.03
CA THR A 286 8.45 2.37 10.15
C THR A 286 9.42 3.01 11.13
N ALA A 287 10.29 3.90 10.65
CA ALA A 287 11.34 4.50 11.47
C ALA A 287 10.76 5.46 12.53
N THR A 288 9.88 6.37 12.10
CA THR A 288 9.23 7.33 13.02
C THR A 288 8.35 6.61 14.03
N ALA A 289 7.61 5.58 13.58
CA ALA A 289 6.77 4.79 14.47
C ALA A 289 7.60 4.03 15.52
N ASP A 290 8.69 3.36 15.10
CA ASP A 290 9.58 2.64 16.01
C ASP A 290 10.24 3.58 17.04
N ALA A 291 10.67 4.76 16.61
CA ALA A 291 11.26 5.77 17.50
C ALA A 291 10.27 6.25 18.58
N LEU A 292 8.97 6.38 18.24
CA LEU A 292 7.94 6.74 19.21
C LEU A 292 7.61 5.56 20.13
N LEU A 293 7.35 4.39 19.57
CA LEU A 293 6.91 3.21 20.32
C LEU A 293 8.01 2.67 21.24
N SER A 294 9.29 2.85 20.89
CA SER A 294 10.43 2.48 21.76
C SER A 294 10.51 3.31 23.06
N ARG A 295 9.79 4.42 23.17
CA ARG A 295 9.70 5.19 24.40
C ARG A 295 8.75 4.55 25.44
N ASP A 296 7.91 3.64 25.00
CA ASP A 296 6.99 2.89 25.86
C ASP A 296 7.68 1.66 26.43
N PRO A 297 7.80 1.52 27.77
CA PRO A 297 8.54 0.39 28.38
C PRO A 297 8.01 -0.98 27.97
N GLN A 298 6.72 -1.11 27.67
CA GLN A 298 6.08 -2.37 27.31
C GLN A 298 6.33 -2.75 25.83
N LEU A 299 6.55 -1.73 24.98
CA LEU A 299 6.76 -1.90 23.54
C LEU A 299 8.25 -1.86 23.16
N ALA A 300 9.10 -1.20 23.96
CA ALA A 300 10.52 -0.99 23.65
C ALA A 300 11.24 -2.29 23.26
N GLN A 301 11.08 -3.35 24.05
CA GLN A 301 11.67 -4.65 23.75
C GLN A 301 11.10 -5.25 22.46
N LEU A 302 9.77 -5.20 22.25
CA LEU A 302 9.11 -5.76 21.07
C LEU A 302 9.56 -5.05 19.78
N VAL A 303 9.74 -3.73 19.85
CA VAL A 303 10.27 -2.94 18.72
C VAL A 303 11.73 -3.28 18.45
N ALA A 304 12.56 -3.41 19.49
CA ALA A 304 13.97 -3.79 19.36
C ALA A 304 14.16 -5.20 18.76
N GLU A 305 13.29 -6.14 19.11
CA GLU A 305 13.30 -7.50 18.54
C GLU A 305 12.86 -7.53 17.07
N ARG A 306 11.97 -6.66 16.65
CA ARG A 306 11.39 -6.64 15.30
C ARG A 306 11.34 -5.23 14.72
N PRO A 307 12.49 -4.56 14.55
CA PRO A 307 12.53 -3.22 13.99
C PRO A 307 11.98 -3.23 12.55
N GLY A 308 11.19 -2.24 12.22
CA GLY A 308 10.57 -2.17 10.90
C GLY A 308 9.37 -3.10 10.69
N LEU A 309 8.79 -3.68 11.76
CA LEU A 309 7.57 -4.50 11.65
C LEU A 309 6.43 -3.65 11.08
N ARG A 310 5.74 -4.15 10.07
CA ARG A 310 4.65 -3.47 9.37
C ARG A 310 3.31 -4.10 9.70
N VAL A 311 2.25 -3.31 9.62
CA VAL A 311 0.87 -3.83 9.63
C VAL A 311 0.54 -4.24 8.20
N PRO A 312 0.35 -5.53 7.89
CA PRO A 312 -0.01 -5.94 6.53
C PRO A 312 -1.34 -5.33 6.13
N GLY A 313 -1.38 -4.71 4.94
CA GLY A 313 -2.62 -4.24 4.35
C GLY A 313 -3.38 -5.36 3.64
N VAL A 314 -4.21 -4.98 2.67
CA VAL A 314 -5.04 -5.92 1.90
C VAL A 314 -4.88 -5.67 0.40
N VAL A 315 -5.13 -6.69 -0.40
CA VAL A 315 -5.17 -6.58 -1.86
C VAL A 315 -6.48 -5.98 -2.32
N ASP A 316 -7.58 -6.46 -1.74
CA ASP A 316 -8.95 -6.03 -2.03
C ASP A 316 -9.70 -5.77 -0.72
N GLY A 317 -10.26 -4.57 -0.58
CA GLY A 317 -10.93 -4.16 0.65
C GLY A 317 -12.30 -4.79 0.83
N ALA A 318 -13.06 -5.02 -0.24
CA ALA A 318 -14.36 -5.67 -0.16
C ALA A 318 -14.20 -7.14 0.23
N GLU A 319 -13.27 -7.87 -0.39
CA GLU A 319 -12.90 -9.23 0.00
C GLU A 319 -12.53 -9.28 1.49
N PHE A 320 -11.68 -8.38 1.93
CA PHE A 320 -11.23 -8.34 3.32
C PHE A 320 -12.38 -8.07 4.30
N ALA A 321 -13.30 -7.17 3.95
CA ALA A 321 -14.47 -6.90 4.77
C ALA A 321 -15.38 -8.15 4.89
N PHE A 322 -15.62 -8.86 3.80
CA PHE A 322 -16.33 -10.14 3.82
C PHE A 322 -15.62 -11.17 4.70
N PHE A 323 -14.32 -11.33 4.52
CA PHE A 323 -13.54 -12.30 5.32
C PHE A 323 -13.54 -11.95 6.80
N THR A 324 -13.52 -10.65 7.14
CA THR A 324 -13.60 -10.21 8.53
C THR A 324 -14.94 -10.58 9.16
N VAL A 325 -16.06 -10.36 8.46
CA VAL A 325 -17.41 -10.75 8.95
C VAL A 325 -17.54 -12.26 9.06
N LEU A 326 -17.06 -13.01 8.07
CA LEU A 326 -17.09 -14.48 8.10
C LEU A 326 -16.29 -15.04 9.28
N GLY A 327 -15.18 -14.39 9.66
CA GLY A 327 -14.31 -14.78 10.76
C GLY A 327 -14.76 -14.38 12.17
N GLN A 328 -15.83 -13.56 12.31
CA GLN A 328 -16.29 -13.12 13.64
C GLN A 328 -16.63 -14.30 14.56
N GLN A 329 -16.18 -14.24 15.81
CA GLN A 329 -16.55 -15.15 16.91
C GLN A 329 -16.25 -16.64 16.65
N ILE A 330 -15.30 -16.96 15.82
CA ILE A 330 -14.84 -18.33 15.56
C ILE A 330 -13.30 -18.40 15.55
N SER A 331 -12.74 -19.59 15.66
CA SER A 331 -11.29 -19.79 15.56
C SER A 331 -10.77 -19.43 14.16
N LEU A 332 -9.48 -19.09 14.06
CA LEU A 332 -8.83 -18.77 12.79
C LEU A 332 -8.96 -19.93 11.78
N ALA A 333 -8.82 -21.18 12.23
CA ALA A 333 -9.00 -22.36 11.38
C ALA A 333 -10.43 -22.46 10.83
N ALA A 334 -11.45 -22.26 11.68
CA ALA A 334 -12.84 -22.25 11.26
C ALA A 334 -13.15 -21.08 10.31
N ALA A 335 -12.56 -19.91 10.56
CA ALA A 335 -12.70 -18.74 9.68
C ALA A 335 -12.17 -19.05 8.28
N ARG A 336 -10.96 -19.61 8.16
CA ARG A 336 -10.38 -20.02 6.88
C ARG A 336 -11.28 -21.00 6.11
N THR A 337 -11.84 -21.99 6.79
CA THR A 337 -12.77 -22.97 6.15
C THR A 337 -14.01 -22.28 5.58
N VAL A 338 -14.60 -21.32 6.30
CA VAL A 338 -15.79 -20.60 5.83
C VAL A 338 -15.42 -19.63 4.69
N GLN A 339 -14.28 -18.95 4.79
CA GLN A 339 -13.75 -18.05 3.76
C GLN A 339 -13.41 -18.82 2.47
N GLU A 340 -12.78 -20.00 2.58
CA GLU A 340 -12.54 -20.90 1.44
C GLU A 340 -13.84 -21.33 0.78
N ARG A 341 -14.86 -21.71 1.58
CA ARG A 341 -16.18 -22.05 1.07
C ARG A 341 -16.82 -20.87 0.35
N PHE A 342 -16.69 -19.66 0.88
CA PHE A 342 -17.19 -18.44 0.23
C PHE A 342 -16.56 -18.24 -1.15
N ILE A 343 -15.23 -18.38 -1.26
CA ILE A 343 -14.52 -18.28 -2.53
C ILE A 343 -14.88 -19.41 -3.48
N THR A 344 -15.04 -20.65 -2.98
CA THR A 344 -15.37 -21.81 -3.81
C THR A 344 -16.79 -21.73 -4.35
N SER A 345 -17.75 -21.31 -3.52
CA SER A 345 -19.18 -21.29 -3.88
C SER A 345 -19.58 -20.07 -4.70
N HIS A 346 -18.96 -18.91 -4.45
CA HIS A 346 -19.38 -17.63 -5.04
C HIS A 346 -18.31 -16.94 -5.86
N GLY A 347 -17.04 -17.34 -5.72
CA GLY A 347 -15.95 -16.80 -6.51
C GLY A 347 -16.00 -17.24 -7.98
N ARG A 348 -15.46 -16.42 -8.86
CA ARG A 348 -15.39 -16.67 -10.31
C ARG A 348 -14.06 -17.35 -10.65
N PRO A 349 -13.99 -18.21 -11.68
CA PRO A 349 -12.72 -18.72 -12.18
C PRO A 349 -11.74 -17.58 -12.51
N ALA A 350 -10.44 -17.80 -12.25
CA ALA A 350 -9.38 -16.87 -12.64
C ALA A 350 -8.78 -17.33 -13.99
N PRO A 351 -9.15 -16.74 -15.12
CA PRO A 351 -8.74 -17.21 -16.43
C PRO A 351 -7.21 -17.30 -16.59
N GLY A 352 -6.73 -18.43 -17.09
CA GLY A 352 -5.31 -18.65 -17.36
C GLY A 352 -4.41 -18.93 -16.13
N LEU A 353 -4.99 -19.16 -14.95
CA LEU A 353 -4.22 -19.40 -13.70
C LEU A 353 -4.42 -20.81 -13.10
N GLY A 354 -5.26 -21.65 -13.69
CA GLY A 354 -5.60 -22.97 -13.16
C GLY A 354 -6.79 -22.96 -12.20
N GLU A 355 -7.42 -24.11 -12.03
CA GLU A 355 -8.70 -24.27 -11.34
C GLU A 355 -8.68 -23.94 -9.84
N GLN A 356 -7.49 -24.01 -9.22
CA GLN A 356 -7.29 -23.66 -7.82
C GLN A 356 -7.42 -22.15 -7.53
N TRP A 357 -7.39 -21.29 -8.55
CA TRP A 357 -7.48 -19.85 -8.38
C TRP A 357 -8.86 -19.33 -8.76
N ARG A 358 -9.45 -18.58 -7.85
CA ARG A 358 -10.75 -17.96 -8.04
C ARG A 358 -10.70 -16.49 -7.66
N LEU A 359 -11.20 -15.65 -8.53
CA LEU A 359 -11.45 -14.24 -8.22
C LEU A 359 -12.54 -14.15 -7.13
N PRO A 360 -12.36 -13.30 -6.12
CA PRO A 360 -13.41 -13.02 -5.14
C PRO A 360 -14.73 -12.64 -5.83
N PRO A 361 -15.86 -12.96 -5.24
CA PRO A 361 -17.15 -12.54 -5.79
C PRO A 361 -17.29 -11.00 -5.68
N GLU A 362 -17.88 -10.41 -6.70
CA GLU A 362 -18.23 -8.98 -6.68
C GLU A 362 -19.32 -8.72 -5.61
N PRO A 363 -19.26 -7.58 -4.89
CA PRO A 363 -20.26 -7.27 -3.87
C PRO A 363 -21.72 -7.34 -4.35
N ALA A 364 -22.00 -6.88 -5.57
CA ALA A 364 -23.35 -6.97 -6.16
C ALA A 364 -23.81 -8.42 -6.32
N ALA A 365 -22.93 -9.31 -6.80
CA ALA A 365 -23.27 -10.74 -6.93
C ALA A 365 -23.54 -11.40 -5.57
N VAL A 366 -22.80 -11.02 -4.52
CA VAL A 366 -23.05 -11.49 -3.15
C VAL A 366 -24.40 -10.98 -2.63
N ALA A 367 -24.75 -9.72 -2.91
CA ALA A 367 -26.05 -9.16 -2.55
C ALA A 367 -27.22 -9.88 -3.26
N GLU A 368 -27.07 -10.25 -4.53
CA GLU A 368 -28.05 -10.98 -5.31
C GLU A 368 -28.33 -12.41 -4.77
N VAL A 369 -27.34 -13.06 -4.16
CA VAL A 369 -27.52 -14.38 -3.51
C VAL A 369 -28.57 -14.32 -2.38
N GLY A 370 -28.67 -13.19 -1.71
CA GLY A 370 -29.60 -12.95 -0.63
C GLY A 370 -29.23 -13.69 0.67
N GLU A 371 -29.88 -13.30 1.77
CA GLU A 371 -29.59 -13.85 3.11
C GLU A 371 -29.74 -15.38 3.18
N ASN A 372 -30.84 -15.94 2.62
CA ASN A 372 -31.07 -17.36 2.68
C ASN A 372 -30.07 -18.17 1.87
N GLY A 373 -29.74 -17.72 0.65
CA GLY A 373 -28.73 -18.36 -0.20
C GLY A 373 -27.34 -18.35 0.44
N LEU A 374 -26.94 -17.24 1.04
CA LEU A 374 -25.67 -17.13 1.79
C LEU A 374 -25.68 -18.04 3.03
N ARG A 375 -26.81 -18.12 3.74
CA ARG A 375 -26.92 -18.99 4.90
C ARG A 375 -26.74 -20.47 4.53
N GLU A 376 -27.37 -20.91 3.47
CA GLU A 376 -27.36 -22.30 3.02
C GLU A 376 -26.00 -22.69 2.42
N SER A 377 -25.51 -21.91 1.45
CA SER A 377 -24.25 -22.19 0.74
C SER A 377 -23.04 -22.17 1.66
N LEU A 378 -23.01 -21.26 2.65
CA LEU A 378 -21.89 -21.10 3.56
C LEU A 378 -22.09 -21.76 4.93
N ARG A 379 -23.27 -22.33 5.19
CA ARG A 379 -23.65 -22.93 6.48
C ARG A 379 -23.49 -21.95 7.65
N LEU A 380 -23.99 -20.72 7.46
CA LEU A 380 -23.93 -19.66 8.46
C LEU A 380 -25.15 -19.70 9.41
N THR A 381 -24.97 -19.05 10.57
CA THR A 381 -26.12 -18.65 11.39
C THR A 381 -26.94 -17.58 10.65
N ARG A 382 -28.22 -17.47 10.95
CA ARG A 382 -29.10 -16.43 10.36
C ARG A 382 -28.52 -15.05 10.57
N SER A 383 -28.06 -14.73 11.78
CA SER A 383 -27.48 -13.44 12.12
C SER A 383 -26.25 -13.10 11.27
N LYS A 384 -25.34 -14.07 11.08
CA LYS A 384 -24.12 -13.86 10.28
C LYS A 384 -24.44 -13.71 8.79
N ALA A 385 -25.40 -14.48 8.26
CA ALA A 385 -25.86 -14.35 6.88
C ALA A 385 -26.50 -12.99 6.62
N ALA A 386 -27.36 -12.51 7.55
CA ALA A 386 -27.93 -11.18 7.47
C ALA A 386 -26.89 -10.07 7.50
N THR A 387 -25.87 -10.16 8.38
CA THR A 387 -24.77 -9.20 8.42
C THR A 387 -23.96 -9.20 7.11
N LEU A 388 -23.65 -10.39 6.59
CA LEU A 388 -22.88 -10.53 5.34
C LEU A 388 -23.63 -9.94 4.15
N HIS A 389 -24.95 -10.22 4.06
CA HIS A 389 -25.82 -9.69 3.02
C HIS A 389 -25.94 -8.16 3.10
N ALA A 390 -26.16 -7.60 4.30
CA ALA A 390 -26.22 -6.16 4.50
C ALA A 390 -24.89 -5.48 4.12
N LEU A 391 -23.75 -6.08 4.48
CA LEU A 391 -22.43 -5.61 4.06
C LEU A 391 -22.27 -5.65 2.53
N ALA A 392 -22.78 -6.71 1.87
CA ALA A 392 -22.71 -6.83 0.42
C ALA A 392 -23.50 -5.71 -0.29
N ILE A 393 -24.69 -5.38 0.21
CA ILE A 393 -25.50 -4.25 -0.31
C ILE A 393 -24.73 -2.93 -0.18
N GLU A 394 -24.17 -2.64 0.99
CA GLU A 394 -23.39 -1.42 1.21
C GLU A 394 -22.14 -1.33 0.32
N LEU A 395 -21.42 -2.44 0.15
CA LEU A 395 -20.24 -2.52 -0.73
C LEU A 395 -20.60 -2.45 -2.22
N ALA A 396 -21.77 -2.95 -2.61
CA ALA A 396 -22.27 -2.78 -3.97
C ALA A 396 -22.69 -1.33 -4.26
N GLY A 397 -23.14 -0.61 -3.23
CA GLY A 397 -23.52 0.78 -3.26
C GLY A 397 -22.29 1.73 -3.15
N GLU A 398 -22.27 2.50 -2.09
CA GLU A 398 -21.29 3.58 -1.90
C GLU A 398 -20.15 3.26 -0.93
N LEU A 399 -20.29 2.24 -0.08
CA LEU A 399 -19.22 1.87 0.85
C LEU A 399 -17.99 1.39 0.09
N ARG A 400 -16.84 1.98 0.41
CA ARG A 400 -15.53 1.56 -0.12
C ARG A 400 -14.58 1.31 1.05
N VAL A 401 -13.77 0.28 0.93
CA VAL A 401 -12.74 -0.09 1.91
C VAL A 401 -11.38 -0.02 1.21
N ASP A 402 -10.94 1.19 0.98
CA ASP A 402 -9.67 1.49 0.31
C ASP A 402 -8.86 2.50 1.13
N PRO A 403 -7.52 2.48 1.10
CA PRO A 403 -6.68 3.42 1.87
C PRO A 403 -6.90 4.90 1.53
N TRP A 404 -7.48 5.19 0.38
CA TRP A 404 -7.75 6.54 -0.10
C TRP A 404 -9.20 7.02 0.13
N THR A 405 -10.06 6.22 0.77
CA THR A 405 -11.43 6.63 1.16
C THR A 405 -11.43 7.44 2.46
N ASP A 406 -12.55 8.10 2.77
CA ASP A 406 -12.71 8.79 4.05
C ASP A 406 -12.84 7.80 5.20
N ARG A 407 -11.87 7.81 6.10
CA ARG A 407 -11.79 6.88 7.23
C ARG A 407 -12.94 7.03 8.20
N GLY A 408 -13.40 8.28 8.43
CA GLY A 408 -14.50 8.58 9.34
C GLY A 408 -15.84 8.13 8.77
N GLU A 409 -16.11 8.44 7.51
CA GLU A 409 -17.32 8.03 6.82
C GLU A 409 -17.40 6.51 6.70
N THR A 410 -16.31 5.85 6.28
CA THR A 410 -16.25 4.38 6.17
C THR A 410 -16.55 3.73 7.53
N ARG A 411 -15.97 4.22 8.64
CA ARG A 411 -16.29 3.71 9.99
C ARG A 411 -17.75 3.89 10.34
N SER A 412 -18.31 5.06 10.07
CA SER A 412 -19.71 5.35 10.36
C SER A 412 -20.67 4.42 9.60
N ARG A 413 -20.41 4.19 8.32
CA ARG A 413 -21.18 3.25 7.50
C ARG A 413 -21.05 1.81 7.98
N LEU A 414 -19.84 1.35 8.28
CA LEU A 414 -19.62 0.00 8.83
C LEU A 414 -20.35 -0.21 10.15
N LEU A 415 -20.29 0.75 11.07
CA LEU A 415 -21.00 0.69 12.36
C LEU A 415 -22.52 0.73 12.19
N GLY A 416 -23.05 1.29 11.12
CA GLY A 416 -24.47 1.27 10.77
C GLY A 416 -25.00 -0.11 10.36
N ILE A 417 -24.10 -1.03 9.99
CA ILE A 417 -24.49 -2.39 9.58
C ILE A 417 -24.72 -3.26 10.83
N ARG A 418 -25.94 -3.76 10.99
CA ARG A 418 -26.25 -4.66 12.11
C ARG A 418 -25.33 -5.90 12.11
N GLY A 419 -24.64 -6.13 13.23
CA GLY A 419 -23.68 -7.23 13.39
C GLY A 419 -22.23 -6.83 13.14
N ILE A 420 -21.96 -5.61 12.71
CA ILE A 420 -20.62 -5.02 12.64
C ILE A 420 -20.44 -4.10 13.85
N GLY A 421 -19.59 -4.50 14.78
CA GLY A 421 -19.25 -3.74 15.98
C GLY A 421 -17.93 -2.99 15.87
N ALA A 422 -17.57 -2.28 16.95
CA ALA A 422 -16.35 -1.46 17.02
C ALA A 422 -15.08 -2.26 16.69
N TRP A 423 -14.94 -3.49 17.19
CA TRP A 423 -13.77 -4.32 16.90
C TRP A 423 -13.63 -4.59 15.39
N THR A 424 -14.71 -5.04 14.75
CA THR A 424 -14.73 -5.34 13.30
C THR A 424 -14.41 -4.08 12.49
N THR A 425 -15.03 -2.95 12.85
CA THR A 425 -14.80 -1.65 12.20
C THR A 425 -13.34 -1.21 12.32
N GLU A 426 -12.75 -1.28 13.52
CA GLU A 426 -11.35 -0.89 13.73
C GLU A 426 -10.36 -1.87 13.08
N PHE A 427 -10.67 -3.16 13.02
CA PHE A 427 -9.85 -4.14 12.31
C PHE A 427 -9.87 -3.91 10.78
N ILE A 428 -11.04 -3.59 10.22
CA ILE A 428 -11.17 -3.19 8.81
C ILE A 428 -10.43 -1.87 8.57
N ALA A 429 -10.55 -0.89 9.48
CA ALA A 429 -9.84 0.37 9.36
C ALA A 429 -8.32 0.19 9.41
N MET A 430 -7.83 -0.63 10.32
CA MET A 430 -6.41 -0.93 10.48
C MET A 430 -5.79 -1.50 9.21
N ARG A 431 -6.42 -2.52 8.63
CA ARG A 431 -5.86 -3.27 7.52
C ARG A 431 -6.39 -2.83 6.15
N GLY A 432 -7.70 -2.62 6.03
CA GLY A 432 -8.36 -2.27 4.77
C GLY A 432 -8.16 -0.79 4.39
N LEU A 433 -8.28 0.12 5.36
CA LEU A 433 -8.04 1.55 5.13
C LEU A 433 -6.57 1.96 5.36
N GLY A 434 -5.72 1.03 5.85
CA GLY A 434 -4.35 1.35 6.20
C GLY A 434 -4.23 2.47 7.26
N ASP A 435 -5.20 2.56 8.17
CA ASP A 435 -5.18 3.60 9.20
C ASP A 435 -4.12 3.30 10.26
N PRO A 436 -3.06 4.11 10.37
CA PRO A 436 -1.99 3.86 11.34
C PRO A 436 -2.45 4.01 12.79
N ASP A 437 -3.58 4.71 13.01
CA ASP A 437 -4.09 5.00 14.34
C ASP A 437 -5.36 4.20 14.70
N ALA A 438 -5.74 3.19 13.93
CA ALA A 438 -6.82 2.28 14.28
C ALA A 438 -6.43 1.41 15.49
N CYS A 439 -7.41 1.13 16.37
CA CYS A 439 -7.18 0.33 17.56
C CYS A 439 -8.38 -0.58 17.85
N PRO A 440 -8.31 -1.87 17.52
CA PRO A 440 -9.36 -2.85 17.82
C PRO A 440 -9.36 -3.22 19.30
N SER A 441 -9.68 -2.26 20.16
CA SER A 441 -9.54 -2.33 21.63
C SER A 441 -10.34 -3.44 22.30
N GLY A 442 -11.36 -3.98 21.61
CA GLY A 442 -12.13 -5.15 22.07
C GLY A 442 -11.46 -6.49 21.79
N ASP A 443 -10.26 -6.50 21.21
CA ASP A 443 -9.53 -7.71 20.88
C ASP A 443 -9.02 -8.43 22.14
N LEU A 444 -9.36 -9.71 22.28
CA LEU A 444 -9.02 -10.51 23.46
C LEU A 444 -7.51 -10.80 23.55
N VAL A 445 -6.83 -10.95 22.41
CA VAL A 445 -5.38 -11.15 22.39
C VAL A 445 -4.68 -9.88 22.84
N LEU A 446 -5.13 -8.72 22.36
CA LEU A 446 -4.61 -7.43 22.75
C LEU A 446 -4.85 -7.14 24.25
N GLN A 447 -6.05 -7.43 24.75
CA GLN A 447 -6.38 -7.29 26.18
C GLN A 447 -5.46 -8.17 27.04
N ARG A 448 -5.24 -9.42 26.66
CA ARG A 448 -4.35 -10.35 27.34
C ARG A 448 -2.91 -9.87 27.32
N ALA A 449 -2.39 -9.46 26.15
CA ALA A 449 -1.03 -8.96 25.99
C ALA A 449 -0.73 -7.74 26.89
N LEU A 450 -1.75 -6.93 27.18
CA LEU A 450 -1.66 -5.75 28.03
C LEU A 450 -1.99 -6.02 29.50
N GLY A 451 -2.53 -7.18 29.85
CA GLY A 451 -3.06 -7.47 31.19
C GLY A 451 -4.29 -6.64 31.55
N LEU A 452 -5.10 -6.24 30.56
CA LEU A 452 -6.28 -5.37 30.72
C LEU A 452 -7.57 -6.13 30.41
N ALA A 453 -8.64 -5.81 31.14
CA ALA A 453 -9.90 -6.56 31.04
C ALA A 453 -10.95 -5.90 30.13
N THR A 454 -10.80 -4.62 29.78
CA THR A 454 -11.84 -3.89 29.05
C THR A 454 -11.28 -3.06 27.91
N SER A 455 -12.10 -2.91 26.85
CA SER A 455 -11.78 -2.02 25.71
C SER A 455 -11.46 -0.57 26.14
N ARG A 456 -12.13 -0.07 27.18
CA ARG A 456 -11.89 1.29 27.70
C ARG A 456 -10.49 1.42 28.30
N GLN A 457 -10.02 0.42 29.04
CA GLN A 457 -8.65 0.40 29.58
C GLN A 457 -7.61 0.31 28.47
N VAL A 458 -7.88 -0.54 27.45
CA VAL A 458 -7.00 -0.64 26.26
C VAL A 458 -6.90 0.71 25.53
N LEU A 459 -8.02 1.39 25.28
CA LEU A 459 -8.02 2.71 24.64
C LEU A 459 -7.23 3.74 25.46
N ALA A 460 -7.45 3.79 26.78
CA ALA A 460 -6.72 4.70 27.66
C ALA A 460 -5.20 4.43 27.62
N ARG A 461 -4.80 3.15 27.62
CA ARG A 461 -3.39 2.75 27.51
C ARG A 461 -2.80 3.11 26.14
N ALA A 462 -3.58 2.95 25.06
CA ALA A 462 -3.17 3.17 23.69
C ALA A 462 -3.05 4.66 23.30
N GLU A 463 -3.53 5.60 24.12
CA GLU A 463 -3.39 7.05 23.84
C GLU A 463 -1.92 7.47 23.73
N ALA A 464 -1.00 6.85 24.49
CA ALA A 464 0.43 7.13 24.44
C ALA A 464 1.09 6.68 23.12
N TRP A 465 0.42 5.86 22.33
CA TRP A 465 0.96 5.29 21.07
C TRP A 465 0.50 6.06 19.83
N ARG A 466 -0.34 7.08 19.99
CA ARG A 466 -0.77 7.88 18.85
C ARG A 466 0.40 8.59 18.17
N PRO A 467 0.37 8.66 16.83
CA PRO A 467 -0.67 8.19 15.90
C PRO A 467 -0.40 6.77 15.35
N TRP A 468 0.36 5.93 16.05
CA TRP A 468 0.86 4.63 15.59
C TRP A 468 0.24 3.44 16.33
N ARG A 469 -1.03 3.58 16.80
CA ARG A 469 -1.72 2.54 17.58
C ARG A 469 -1.82 1.20 16.85
N SER A 470 -2.08 1.20 15.53
CA SER A 470 -2.14 0.00 14.71
C SER A 470 -0.83 -0.81 14.74
N ARG A 471 0.29 -0.10 14.77
CA ARG A 471 1.60 -0.74 14.81
C ARG A 471 1.93 -1.28 16.19
N ALA A 472 1.57 -0.56 17.25
CA ALA A 472 1.66 -1.06 18.62
C ALA A 472 0.86 -2.36 18.79
N VAL A 473 -0.37 -2.39 18.27
CA VAL A 473 -1.22 -3.58 18.23
C VAL A 473 -0.54 -4.73 17.50
N MET A 474 0.07 -4.46 16.33
CA MET A 474 0.78 -5.49 15.57
C MET A 474 1.96 -6.09 16.33
N HIS A 475 2.75 -5.29 17.03
CA HIS A 475 3.83 -5.78 17.89
C HIS A 475 3.31 -6.68 19.02
N LEU A 476 2.20 -6.30 19.65
CA LEU A 476 1.57 -7.08 20.71
C LEU A 476 0.98 -8.41 20.17
N TRP A 477 0.28 -8.38 19.06
CA TRP A 477 -0.25 -9.60 18.43
C TRP A 477 0.85 -10.56 18.00
N THR A 478 1.94 -10.05 17.44
CA THR A 478 3.05 -10.87 16.97
C THR A 478 3.72 -11.63 18.12
N LYS A 479 3.75 -11.03 19.34
CA LYS A 479 4.23 -11.71 20.54
C LYS A 479 3.31 -12.87 20.96
N GLU A 480 2.00 -12.67 20.89
CA GLU A 480 1.03 -13.60 21.50
C GLU A 480 0.49 -14.67 20.53
N SER A 481 0.45 -14.39 19.23
CA SER A 481 -0.33 -15.20 18.27
C SER A 481 0.47 -15.75 17.09
N TYR A 482 1.64 -15.20 16.75
CA TYR A 482 2.35 -15.53 15.51
C TYR A 482 3.82 -15.93 15.72
N LEU A 483 4.24 -16.19 16.97
CA LEU A 483 5.59 -16.63 17.29
C LEU A 483 5.57 -17.99 18.01
#